data_9a39697d73d575721085c89589cde944
#
_entry.id   9a39697d73d575721085c89589cde944
#
_cell.length_a   1.000
_cell.length_b   1.000
_cell.length_c   1.000
_cell.angle_alpha   90.00
_cell.angle_beta   90.00
_cell.angle_gamma   90.00
#
_symmetry.space_group_name_H-M   'P 1'
#
loop_
_entity.id
_entity.type
_entity.pdbx_description
1 polymer ?
#
loop_
_entity_poly.entity_id
_entity_poly.type
_entity_poly.pdbx_seq_one_letter_code
_entity_poly.pdbx_strand_id
1 'polypeptide(L)'
;MNLIIQAVHDIPAAHLDRLADLSQALRAERISSHAYRLRAAKAHGAVAGFCHEHQLDFGYVDGEQHLSDFGLVVMDMDSTLISIECIDEIADMQGLKPQVAAITESAMRGEIDFAESLSRRVALLEGLDEHALNRVYDERLRLNPGAETMLAALKKHGIRTLLVSGGFTFFTDRLKARLGLDFAQANTLEIVEGKLTGKVLGKILDAQGKADWLNHTREELGLRREQVIAMGDGANDLKMMAQAGVSIAYHAKPVVREQASYALNFVGLDGLVSLLDG
;
A
#
# COMPACT_ATOMS: atom_id res chain seq x y z
N MET A 1 -18.60 6.75 -17.10
CA MET A 1 -17.38 6.21 -16.48
C MET A 1 -16.61 5.37 -17.50
N ASN A 2 -15.36 5.10 -17.25
CA ASN A 2 -14.58 4.10 -17.98
C ASN A 2 -14.36 2.89 -17.07
N LEU A 3 -14.37 1.68 -17.63
CA LEU A 3 -13.97 0.48 -16.92
C LEU A 3 -12.52 0.14 -17.31
N ILE A 4 -11.61 0.23 -16.36
CA ILE A 4 -10.23 -0.18 -16.54
C ILE A 4 -10.10 -1.64 -16.14
N ILE A 5 -9.45 -2.44 -16.96
CA ILE A 5 -9.18 -3.86 -16.74
C ILE A 5 -7.68 -4.06 -16.82
N GLN A 6 -7.10 -4.79 -15.86
CA GLN A 6 -5.67 -5.07 -15.81
C GLN A 6 -5.42 -6.51 -15.35
N ALA A 7 -4.30 -7.06 -15.79
CA ALA A 7 -3.85 -8.40 -15.44
C ALA A 7 -2.33 -8.48 -15.38
N VAL A 8 -1.80 -9.55 -14.80
CA VAL A 8 -0.36 -9.86 -14.85
C VAL A 8 0.06 -10.40 -16.22
N HIS A 9 -0.89 -10.98 -16.97
CA HIS A 9 -0.68 -11.59 -18.28
C HIS A 9 -1.57 -10.95 -19.34
N ASP A 10 -1.36 -11.30 -20.60
CA ASP A 10 -2.21 -10.85 -21.71
C ASP A 10 -3.67 -11.22 -21.46
N ILE A 11 -4.57 -10.25 -21.66
CA ILE A 11 -6.00 -10.43 -21.49
C ILE A 11 -6.56 -10.96 -22.81
N PRO A 12 -7.18 -12.17 -22.83
CA PRO A 12 -7.81 -12.70 -24.03
C PRO A 12 -8.90 -11.78 -24.60
N ALA A 13 -8.97 -11.64 -25.92
CA ALA A 13 -9.98 -10.81 -26.57
C ALA A 13 -11.41 -11.19 -26.14
N ALA A 14 -11.70 -12.49 -25.99
CA ALA A 14 -13.01 -12.97 -25.53
C ALA A 14 -13.38 -12.45 -24.12
N HIS A 15 -12.39 -12.21 -23.23
CA HIS A 15 -12.66 -11.61 -21.91
C HIS A 15 -13.00 -10.12 -22.04
N LEU A 16 -12.30 -9.41 -22.93
CA LEU A 16 -12.59 -7.99 -23.20
C LEU A 16 -13.97 -7.83 -23.83
N ASP A 17 -14.34 -8.67 -24.82
CA ASP A 17 -15.66 -8.67 -25.44
C ASP A 17 -16.75 -8.94 -24.39
N ARG A 18 -16.54 -9.94 -23.53
CA ARG A 18 -17.50 -10.26 -22.46
C ARG A 18 -17.67 -9.12 -21.47
N LEU A 19 -16.57 -8.46 -21.06
CA LEU A 19 -16.62 -7.31 -20.15
C LEU A 19 -17.25 -6.08 -20.83
N ALA A 20 -17.02 -5.87 -22.12
CA ALA A 20 -17.67 -4.82 -22.89
C ALA A 20 -19.18 -5.04 -22.95
N ASP A 21 -19.64 -6.26 -23.20
CA ASP A 21 -21.07 -6.61 -23.20
C ASP A 21 -21.68 -6.39 -21.81
N LEU A 22 -21.05 -6.91 -20.75
CA LEU A 22 -21.54 -6.76 -19.38
C LEU A 22 -21.66 -5.29 -18.97
N SER A 23 -20.66 -4.48 -19.29
CA SER A 23 -20.60 -3.07 -18.94
C SER A 23 -21.26 -2.14 -19.97
N GLN A 24 -21.77 -2.68 -21.08
CA GLN A 24 -22.32 -1.91 -22.21
C GLN A 24 -21.33 -0.84 -22.72
N ALA A 25 -20.05 -1.15 -22.71
CA ALA A 25 -19.02 -0.23 -23.16
C ALA A 25 -19.08 -0.04 -24.69
N LEU A 26 -18.76 1.17 -25.14
CA LEU A 26 -18.81 1.51 -26.58
C LEU A 26 -17.59 0.99 -27.34
N ARG A 27 -16.42 0.96 -26.71
CA ARG A 27 -15.16 0.52 -27.33
C ARG A 27 -14.13 0.14 -26.27
N ALA A 28 -13.20 -0.73 -26.65
CA ALA A 28 -12.01 -1.07 -25.88
C ALA A 28 -10.78 -0.32 -26.45
N GLU A 29 -10.01 0.29 -25.59
CA GLU A 29 -8.73 0.94 -25.91
C GLU A 29 -7.62 0.26 -25.11
N ARG A 30 -6.51 -0.06 -25.76
CA ARG A 30 -5.35 -0.63 -25.08
C ARG A 30 -4.55 0.47 -24.39
N ILE A 31 -4.32 0.35 -23.07
CA ILE A 31 -3.47 1.25 -22.29
C ILE A 31 -2.02 0.74 -22.31
N SER A 32 -1.84 -0.55 -22.05
CA SER A 32 -0.53 -1.21 -22.05
C SER A 32 -0.63 -2.64 -22.59
N SER A 33 0.43 -3.45 -22.49
CA SER A 33 0.37 -4.88 -22.82
C SER A 33 -0.69 -5.64 -22.01
N HIS A 34 -0.95 -5.23 -20.78
CA HIS A 34 -1.78 -5.96 -19.81
C HIS A 34 -2.93 -5.12 -19.22
N ALA A 35 -3.23 -3.95 -19.82
CA ALA A 35 -4.31 -3.08 -19.35
C ALA A 35 -5.11 -2.51 -20.52
N TYR A 36 -6.43 -2.44 -20.32
CA TYR A 36 -7.40 -1.94 -21.30
C TYR A 36 -8.39 -1.01 -20.62
N ARG A 37 -8.87 -0.03 -21.38
CA ARG A 37 -9.95 0.87 -21.03
C ARG A 37 -11.18 0.60 -21.88
N LEU A 38 -12.27 0.26 -21.22
CA LEU A 38 -13.58 0.13 -21.85
C LEU A 38 -14.32 1.46 -21.67
N ARG A 39 -14.49 2.22 -22.76
CA ARG A 39 -15.08 3.58 -22.73
C ARG A 39 -16.58 3.56 -22.58
N ALA A 40 -17.09 4.56 -21.85
CA ALA A 40 -18.52 4.78 -21.60
C ALA A 40 -19.20 3.56 -20.93
N ALA A 41 -18.46 2.82 -20.13
CA ALA A 41 -18.95 1.66 -19.40
C ALA A 41 -19.95 2.04 -18.32
N LYS A 42 -20.93 1.16 -18.11
CA LYS A 42 -21.88 1.22 -17.00
C LYS A 42 -21.49 0.19 -15.94
N ALA A 43 -21.60 0.56 -14.68
CA ALA A 43 -21.36 -0.38 -13.59
C ALA A 43 -22.36 -1.53 -13.65
N HIS A 44 -21.84 -2.77 -13.53
CA HIS A 44 -22.64 -3.99 -13.56
C HIS A 44 -22.09 -5.02 -12.58
N GLY A 45 -22.94 -5.58 -11.72
CA GLY A 45 -22.53 -6.46 -10.62
C GLY A 45 -21.79 -7.74 -11.05
N ALA A 46 -22.06 -8.26 -12.27
CA ALA A 46 -21.37 -9.44 -12.77
C ALA A 46 -19.90 -9.19 -13.17
N VAL A 47 -19.46 -7.94 -13.35
CA VAL A 47 -18.06 -7.60 -13.70
C VAL A 47 -17.12 -8.08 -12.62
N ALA A 48 -17.42 -7.81 -11.35
CA ALA A 48 -16.59 -8.19 -10.23
C ALA A 48 -16.35 -9.71 -10.15
N GLY A 49 -17.43 -10.50 -10.30
CA GLY A 49 -17.35 -11.97 -10.29
C GLY A 49 -16.53 -12.50 -11.47
N PHE A 50 -16.77 -11.97 -12.67
CA PHE A 50 -16.00 -12.34 -13.86
C PHE A 50 -14.52 -12.00 -13.72
N CYS A 51 -14.21 -10.79 -13.27
CA CYS A 51 -12.82 -10.38 -13.08
C CYS A 51 -12.10 -11.24 -12.03
N HIS A 52 -12.77 -11.56 -10.92
CA HIS A 52 -12.20 -12.43 -9.90
C HIS A 52 -11.90 -13.85 -10.42
N GLU A 53 -12.86 -14.45 -11.15
CA GLU A 53 -12.70 -15.78 -11.75
C GLU A 53 -11.51 -15.86 -12.72
N HIS A 54 -11.24 -14.78 -13.45
CA HIS A 54 -10.19 -14.71 -14.46
C HIS A 54 -8.91 -13.97 -13.99
N GLN A 55 -8.78 -13.72 -12.70
CA GLN A 55 -7.62 -13.04 -12.09
C GLN A 55 -7.32 -11.66 -12.74
N LEU A 56 -8.38 -10.90 -12.99
CA LEU A 56 -8.31 -9.54 -13.50
C LEU A 56 -8.58 -8.55 -12.37
N ASP A 57 -7.79 -7.47 -12.30
CA ASP A 57 -8.15 -6.30 -11.52
C ASP A 57 -8.96 -5.34 -12.38
N PHE A 58 -9.90 -4.63 -11.75
CA PHE A 58 -10.75 -3.68 -12.45
C PHE A 58 -11.07 -2.45 -11.60
N GLY A 59 -11.42 -1.35 -12.28
CA GLY A 59 -11.92 -0.16 -11.63
C GLY A 59 -12.83 0.65 -12.56
N TYR A 60 -13.95 1.14 -12.02
CA TYR A 60 -14.80 2.11 -12.70
C TYR A 60 -14.28 3.51 -12.38
N VAL A 61 -13.59 4.12 -13.31
CA VAL A 61 -12.94 5.42 -13.15
C VAL A 61 -13.79 6.49 -13.85
N ASP A 62 -13.90 7.68 -13.25
CA ASP A 62 -14.49 8.82 -13.94
C ASP A 62 -13.65 9.15 -15.19
N GLY A 63 -14.32 9.43 -16.30
CA GLY A 63 -13.66 9.67 -17.56
C GLY A 63 -12.76 10.92 -17.60
N GLU A 64 -12.93 11.81 -16.63
CA GLU A 64 -12.14 13.04 -16.49
C GLU A 64 -11.09 12.97 -15.37
N GLN A 65 -10.98 11.84 -14.66
CA GLN A 65 -9.99 11.68 -13.60
C GLN A 65 -8.68 11.12 -14.17
N HIS A 66 -7.59 11.86 -13.97
CA HIS A 66 -6.25 11.53 -14.42
C HIS A 66 -5.24 11.54 -13.28
N LEU A 67 -4.14 10.79 -13.44
CA LEU A 67 -3.07 10.75 -12.45
C LEU A 67 -2.51 12.15 -12.17
N SER A 68 -2.44 13.02 -13.17
CA SER A 68 -2.01 14.41 -13.04
C SER A 68 -2.88 15.31 -12.16
N ASP A 69 -4.09 14.87 -11.80
CA ASP A 69 -4.98 15.63 -10.90
C ASP A 69 -4.58 15.49 -9.43
N PHE A 70 -3.71 14.55 -9.14
CA PHE A 70 -3.24 14.28 -7.78
C PHE A 70 -1.90 14.97 -7.49
N GLY A 71 -1.72 15.37 -6.24
CA GLY A 71 -0.51 16.02 -5.77
C GLY A 71 0.27 15.22 -4.72
N LEU A 72 -0.37 14.21 -4.13
CA LEU A 72 0.23 13.38 -3.08
C LEU A 72 -0.26 11.93 -3.16
N VAL A 73 0.69 10.99 -3.09
CA VAL A 73 0.44 9.57 -2.82
C VAL A 73 1.02 9.21 -1.46
N VAL A 74 0.16 8.69 -0.58
CA VAL A 74 0.52 8.19 0.75
C VAL A 74 0.43 6.68 0.74
N MET A 75 1.47 5.98 1.15
CA MET A 75 1.52 4.53 1.11
C MET A 75 2.03 3.94 2.42
N ASP A 76 1.47 2.79 2.81
CA ASP A 76 2.06 1.95 3.84
C ASP A 76 3.35 1.31 3.35
N MET A 77 4.19 0.84 4.27
CA MET A 77 5.45 0.17 3.98
C MET A 77 5.28 -1.35 3.89
N ASP A 78 5.06 -1.98 5.04
CA ASP A 78 5.03 -3.43 5.18
C ASP A 78 3.84 -4.01 4.40
N SER A 79 4.06 -5.09 3.65
CA SER A 79 3.07 -5.73 2.78
C SER A 79 2.43 -4.83 1.70
N THR A 80 2.80 -3.53 1.62
CA THR A 80 2.33 -2.57 0.61
C THR A 80 3.48 -2.13 -0.30
N LEU A 81 4.42 -1.27 0.13
CA LEU A 81 5.57 -0.87 -0.70
C LEU A 81 6.61 -2.01 -0.80
N ILE A 82 6.78 -2.76 0.29
CA ILE A 82 7.67 -3.92 0.39
C ILE A 82 6.87 -5.20 0.67
N SER A 83 7.45 -6.36 0.32
CA SER A 83 6.77 -7.67 0.37
C SER A 83 6.87 -8.39 1.72
N ILE A 84 7.41 -7.74 2.74
CA ILE A 84 7.65 -8.35 4.06
C ILE A 84 7.00 -7.53 5.19
N GLU A 85 6.90 -8.16 6.35
CA GLU A 85 6.66 -7.54 7.66
C GLU A 85 7.99 -7.43 8.38
N CYS A 86 8.55 -6.23 8.50
CA CYS A 86 9.92 -6.04 8.99
C CYS A 86 10.15 -6.63 10.40
N ILE A 87 9.19 -6.44 11.32
CA ILE A 87 9.32 -6.96 12.69
C ILE A 87 9.30 -8.51 12.72
N ASP A 88 8.53 -9.13 11.84
CA ASP A 88 8.44 -10.59 11.75
C ASP A 88 9.73 -11.18 11.19
N GLU A 89 10.36 -10.52 10.21
CA GLU A 89 11.64 -10.94 9.65
C GLU A 89 12.81 -10.77 10.65
N ILE A 90 12.79 -9.68 11.45
CA ILE A 90 13.76 -9.50 12.54
C ILE A 90 13.60 -10.64 13.54
N ALA A 91 12.37 -10.97 13.93
CA ALA A 91 12.07 -12.05 14.87
C ALA A 91 12.44 -13.42 14.33
N ASP A 92 12.18 -13.69 13.04
CA ASP A 92 12.53 -14.95 12.37
C ASP A 92 14.04 -15.21 12.42
N MET A 93 14.85 -14.20 12.09
CA MET A 93 16.32 -14.30 12.15
C MET A 93 16.87 -14.58 13.56
N GLN A 94 16.07 -14.36 14.59
CA GLN A 94 16.41 -14.58 16.00
C GLN A 94 15.71 -15.79 16.63
N GLY A 95 14.91 -16.52 15.87
CA GLY A 95 14.12 -17.65 16.38
C GLY A 95 12.96 -17.22 17.30
N LEU A 96 12.55 -15.94 17.24
CA LEU A 96 11.48 -15.35 18.06
C LEU A 96 10.14 -15.28 17.34
N LYS A 97 10.05 -15.73 16.09
CA LYS A 97 8.83 -15.65 15.29
C LYS A 97 7.58 -16.22 15.96
N PRO A 98 7.63 -17.39 16.67
CA PRO A 98 6.44 -17.90 17.37
C PRO A 98 5.91 -16.97 18.44
N GLN A 99 6.80 -16.32 19.21
CA GLN A 99 6.43 -15.38 20.27
C GLN A 99 5.79 -14.11 19.69
N VAL A 100 6.39 -13.56 18.61
CA VAL A 100 5.85 -12.39 17.90
C VAL A 100 4.49 -12.71 17.30
N ALA A 101 4.32 -13.87 16.65
CA ALA A 101 3.06 -14.32 16.09
C ALA A 101 1.95 -14.41 17.15
N ALA A 102 2.23 -14.97 18.32
CA ALA A 102 1.26 -15.08 19.41
C ALA A 102 0.74 -13.70 19.88
N ILE A 103 1.63 -12.69 19.96
CA ILE A 103 1.25 -11.32 20.32
C ILE A 103 0.39 -10.69 19.20
N THR A 104 0.77 -10.89 17.94
CA THR A 104 0.01 -10.40 16.79
C THR A 104 -1.40 -11.00 16.75
N GLU A 105 -1.54 -12.31 17.01
CA GLU A 105 -2.85 -12.97 17.09
C GLU A 105 -3.72 -12.40 18.21
N SER A 106 -3.14 -12.11 19.38
CA SER A 106 -3.86 -11.50 20.50
C SER A 106 -4.41 -10.11 20.12
N ALA A 107 -3.60 -9.31 19.41
CA ALA A 107 -4.05 -8.01 18.86
C ALA A 107 -5.17 -8.19 17.82
N MET A 108 -5.05 -9.17 16.92
CA MET A 108 -6.08 -9.45 15.91
C MET A 108 -7.42 -9.91 16.51
N ARG A 109 -7.39 -10.56 17.69
CA ARG A 109 -8.61 -10.90 18.45
C ARG A 109 -9.15 -9.71 19.26
N GLY A 110 -8.47 -8.56 19.27
CA GLY A 110 -8.86 -7.36 20.03
C GLY A 110 -8.60 -7.47 21.54
N GLU A 111 -7.77 -8.41 21.99
CA GLU A 111 -7.41 -8.59 23.40
C GLU A 111 -6.44 -7.52 23.89
N ILE A 112 -5.61 -6.99 23.00
CA ILE A 112 -4.67 -5.89 23.20
C ILE A 112 -4.77 -4.91 22.02
N ASP A 113 -4.46 -3.64 22.27
CA ASP A 113 -4.40 -2.63 21.22
C ASP A 113 -3.09 -2.69 20.41
N PHE A 114 -3.01 -1.88 19.35
CA PHE A 114 -1.82 -1.83 18.49
C PHE A 114 -0.57 -1.38 19.25
N ALA A 115 -0.69 -0.36 20.11
CA ALA A 115 0.46 0.20 20.82
C ALA A 115 1.04 -0.81 21.82
N GLU A 116 0.19 -1.52 22.54
CA GLU A 116 0.58 -2.60 23.45
C GLU A 116 1.19 -3.77 22.65
N SER A 117 0.57 -4.18 21.55
CA SER A 117 1.09 -5.22 20.68
C SER A 117 2.49 -4.87 20.15
N LEU A 118 2.68 -3.66 19.61
CA LEU A 118 3.99 -3.21 19.12
C LEU A 118 5.02 -3.21 20.25
N SER A 119 4.68 -2.63 21.42
CA SER A 119 5.58 -2.55 22.57
C SER A 119 6.02 -3.94 23.04
N ARG A 120 5.11 -4.89 23.14
CA ARG A 120 5.42 -6.27 23.54
C ARG A 120 6.31 -6.99 22.51
N ARG A 121 6.05 -6.81 21.21
CA ARG A 121 6.88 -7.39 20.16
C ARG A 121 8.27 -6.79 20.12
N VAL A 122 8.39 -5.46 20.28
CA VAL A 122 9.68 -4.76 20.34
C VAL A 122 10.47 -5.16 21.59
N ALA A 123 9.82 -5.36 22.73
CA ALA A 123 10.48 -5.83 23.96
C ALA A 123 11.17 -7.20 23.78
N LEU A 124 10.65 -8.07 22.91
CA LEU A 124 11.32 -9.34 22.59
C LEU A 124 12.65 -9.16 21.85
N LEU A 125 12.91 -7.98 21.27
CA LEU A 125 14.14 -7.66 20.53
C LEU A 125 15.20 -7.04 21.42
N GLU A 126 15.00 -6.95 22.74
CA GLU A 126 15.97 -6.38 23.69
C GLU A 126 17.32 -7.12 23.61
N GLY A 127 18.41 -6.35 23.59
CA GLY A 127 19.78 -6.85 23.50
C GLY A 127 20.23 -7.27 22.12
N LEU A 128 19.36 -7.24 21.11
CA LEU A 128 19.69 -7.54 19.74
C LEU A 128 20.63 -6.48 19.17
N ASP A 129 21.67 -6.92 18.47
CA ASP A 129 22.59 -6.05 17.76
C ASP A 129 21.87 -5.33 16.59
N GLU A 130 22.11 -4.03 16.42
CA GLU A 130 21.49 -3.25 15.34
C GLU A 130 21.83 -3.78 13.93
N HIS A 131 22.94 -4.53 13.78
CA HIS A 131 23.28 -5.19 12.52
C HIS A 131 22.21 -6.21 12.06
N ALA A 132 21.37 -6.72 12.96
CA ALA A 132 20.25 -7.57 12.56
C ALA A 132 19.26 -6.81 11.69
N LEU A 133 19.02 -5.52 11.94
CA LEU A 133 18.18 -4.67 11.10
C LEU A 133 18.78 -4.49 9.70
N ASN A 134 20.11 -4.31 9.60
CA ASN A 134 20.82 -4.24 8.32
C ASN A 134 20.65 -5.55 7.53
N ARG A 135 20.78 -6.71 8.18
CA ARG A 135 20.59 -8.01 7.54
C ARG A 135 19.18 -8.20 7.00
N VAL A 136 18.15 -7.79 7.75
CA VAL A 136 16.77 -7.84 7.24
C VAL A 136 16.63 -6.95 6.01
N TYR A 137 17.17 -5.73 6.05
CA TYR A 137 17.12 -4.80 4.91
C TYR A 137 17.83 -5.37 3.67
N ASP A 138 19.03 -5.91 3.83
CA ASP A 138 19.87 -6.35 2.72
C ASP A 138 19.45 -7.73 2.18
N GLU A 139 19.12 -8.67 3.07
CA GLU A 139 18.89 -10.07 2.72
C GLU A 139 17.42 -10.40 2.44
N ARG A 140 16.46 -9.74 3.12
CA ARG A 140 15.04 -10.10 3.11
C ARG A 140 14.14 -9.07 2.43
N LEU A 141 14.41 -7.78 2.59
CA LEU A 141 13.54 -6.74 2.05
C LEU A 141 13.55 -6.74 0.53
N ARG A 142 12.35 -6.85 -0.05
CA ARG A 142 12.13 -6.72 -1.49
C ARG A 142 10.98 -5.74 -1.72
N LEU A 143 11.09 -4.93 -2.76
CA LEU A 143 9.98 -4.10 -3.21
C LEU A 143 8.89 -4.98 -3.81
N ASN A 144 7.63 -4.60 -3.60
CA ASN A 144 6.53 -5.22 -4.30
C ASN A 144 6.61 -4.93 -5.82
N PRO A 145 6.11 -5.85 -6.65
CA PRO A 145 6.09 -5.68 -8.10
C PRO A 145 5.48 -4.33 -8.50
N GLY A 146 6.06 -3.67 -9.50
CA GLY A 146 5.57 -2.40 -10.02
C GLY A 146 5.92 -1.15 -9.19
N ALA A 147 6.53 -1.30 -7.99
CA ALA A 147 6.84 -0.17 -7.11
C ALA A 147 7.70 0.91 -7.80
N GLU A 148 8.80 0.52 -8.43
CA GLU A 148 9.70 1.47 -9.11
C GLU A 148 9.03 2.13 -10.32
N THR A 149 8.23 1.38 -11.08
CA THR A 149 7.45 1.89 -12.22
C THR A 149 6.42 2.92 -11.75
N MET A 150 5.67 2.60 -10.69
CA MET A 150 4.72 3.54 -10.07
C MET A 150 5.43 4.82 -9.62
N LEU A 151 6.50 4.70 -8.83
CA LEU A 151 7.25 5.87 -8.32
C LEU A 151 7.84 6.73 -9.44
N ALA A 152 8.32 6.11 -10.51
CA ALA A 152 8.80 6.84 -11.69
C ALA A 152 7.67 7.64 -12.37
N ALA A 153 6.48 7.06 -12.51
CA ALA A 153 5.31 7.74 -13.04
C ALA A 153 4.87 8.90 -12.13
N LEU A 154 4.78 8.67 -10.81
CA LEU A 154 4.45 9.74 -9.85
C LEU A 154 5.43 10.92 -9.96
N LYS A 155 6.71 10.63 -10.00
CA LYS A 155 7.76 11.65 -10.16
C LYS A 155 7.62 12.42 -11.48
N LYS A 156 7.32 11.73 -12.58
CA LYS A 156 7.09 12.34 -13.89
C LYS A 156 5.94 13.34 -13.88
N HIS A 157 4.88 13.05 -13.11
CA HIS A 157 3.73 13.93 -12.93
C HIS A 157 3.90 14.96 -11.81
N GLY A 158 5.06 15.01 -11.15
CA GLY A 158 5.31 15.94 -10.03
C GLY A 158 4.54 15.63 -8.75
N ILE A 159 4.03 14.41 -8.62
CA ILE A 159 3.26 13.96 -7.47
C ILE A 159 4.22 13.62 -6.33
N ARG A 160 3.97 14.20 -5.16
CA ARG A 160 4.77 13.95 -3.96
C ARG A 160 4.40 12.60 -3.33
N THR A 161 5.34 12.05 -2.58
CA THR A 161 5.20 10.73 -1.96
C THR A 161 5.44 10.78 -0.46
N LEU A 162 4.55 10.16 0.33
CA LEU A 162 4.72 9.94 1.76
C LEU A 162 4.66 8.43 2.05
N LEU A 163 5.73 7.91 2.64
CA LEU A 163 5.77 6.57 3.22
C LEU A 163 5.42 6.67 4.71
N VAL A 164 4.33 6.06 5.16
CA VAL A 164 3.90 6.11 6.55
C VAL A 164 3.64 4.71 7.09
N SER A 165 4.40 4.29 8.12
CA SER A 165 4.39 2.91 8.58
C SER A 165 4.27 2.78 10.10
N GLY A 166 3.53 1.78 10.56
CA GLY A 166 3.58 1.29 11.94
C GLY A 166 4.87 0.54 12.28
N GLY A 167 5.73 0.27 11.29
CA GLY A 167 7.07 -0.29 11.45
C GLY A 167 8.10 0.75 11.93
N PHE A 168 9.33 0.70 11.40
CA PHE A 168 10.45 1.43 11.99
C PHE A 168 11.16 2.38 11.03
N THR A 169 11.60 3.54 11.56
CA THR A 169 12.37 4.58 10.85
C THR A 169 13.64 4.03 10.22
N PHE A 170 14.25 3.02 10.83
CA PHE A 170 15.41 2.33 10.24
C PHE A 170 15.17 1.89 8.78
N PHE A 171 13.98 1.37 8.47
CA PHE A 171 13.62 0.90 7.12
C PHE A 171 13.07 2.04 6.27
N THR A 172 12.15 2.86 6.81
CA THR A 172 11.53 3.93 6.02
C THR A 172 12.53 4.98 5.56
N ASP A 173 13.54 5.35 6.38
CA ASP A 173 14.55 6.33 6.01
C ASP A 173 15.47 5.81 4.91
N ARG A 174 15.85 4.52 4.97
CA ARG A 174 16.64 3.87 3.92
C ARG A 174 15.86 3.73 2.62
N LEU A 175 14.59 3.35 2.68
CA LEU A 175 13.71 3.29 1.51
C LEU A 175 13.49 4.67 0.91
N LYS A 176 13.27 5.70 1.74
CA LYS A 176 13.16 7.09 1.31
C LYS A 176 14.41 7.52 0.52
N ALA A 177 15.59 7.27 1.06
CA ALA A 177 16.84 7.62 0.40
C ALA A 177 17.05 6.82 -0.92
N ARG A 178 16.80 5.50 -0.89
CA ARG A 178 16.98 4.60 -2.03
C ARG A 178 16.03 4.92 -3.18
N LEU A 179 14.76 5.21 -2.87
CA LEU A 179 13.70 5.38 -3.87
C LEU A 179 13.42 6.85 -4.20
N GLY A 180 14.06 7.79 -3.49
CA GLY A 180 13.87 9.22 -3.69
C GLY A 180 12.47 9.70 -3.29
N LEU A 181 11.92 9.12 -2.21
CA LEU A 181 10.63 9.55 -1.67
C LEU A 181 10.76 10.92 -1.00
N ASP A 182 9.67 11.69 -0.98
CA ASP A 182 9.67 13.05 -0.43
C ASP A 182 9.60 13.04 1.10
N PHE A 183 8.69 12.23 1.66
CA PHE A 183 8.43 12.16 3.09
C PHE A 183 8.43 10.70 3.56
N ALA A 184 8.84 10.47 4.82
CA ALA A 184 8.72 9.18 5.48
C ALA A 184 8.48 9.37 6.97
N GLN A 185 7.60 8.52 7.55
CA GLN A 185 7.27 8.53 8.97
C GLN A 185 7.04 7.11 9.48
N ALA A 186 7.61 6.79 10.63
CA ALA A 186 7.46 5.50 11.29
C ALA A 186 7.81 5.59 12.78
N ASN A 187 7.73 4.48 13.52
CA ASN A 187 8.19 4.40 14.89
C ASN A 187 9.72 4.32 14.94
N THR A 188 10.33 4.87 15.99
CA THR A 188 11.79 4.83 16.17
C THR A 188 12.16 3.84 17.25
N LEU A 189 12.99 2.84 16.91
CA LEU A 189 13.57 1.92 17.88
C LEU A 189 14.64 2.64 18.72
N GLU A 190 14.62 2.42 20.02
CA GLU A 190 15.71 2.89 20.88
C GLU A 190 16.92 1.96 20.76
N ILE A 191 18.08 2.55 20.39
CA ILE A 191 19.34 1.84 20.25
C ILE A 191 20.37 2.50 21.18
N VAL A 192 20.99 1.73 22.04
CA VAL A 192 22.05 2.18 22.96
C VAL A 192 23.25 1.27 22.78
N GLU A 193 24.42 1.85 22.55
CA GLU A 193 25.69 1.13 22.33
C GLU A 193 25.59 0.03 21.26
N GLY A 194 24.86 0.32 20.14
CA GLY A 194 24.68 -0.60 19.02
C GLY A 194 23.69 -1.74 19.27
N LYS A 195 22.93 -1.69 20.37
CA LYS A 195 21.94 -2.72 20.73
C LYS A 195 20.55 -2.12 20.91
N LEU A 196 19.52 -2.86 20.47
CA LEU A 196 18.14 -2.53 20.74
C LEU A 196 17.86 -2.65 22.24
N THR A 197 17.18 -1.66 22.80
CA THR A 197 16.77 -1.67 24.23
C THR A 197 15.42 -2.36 24.45
N GLY A 198 14.75 -2.80 23.39
CA GLY A 198 13.39 -3.33 23.47
C GLY A 198 12.33 -2.24 23.60
N LYS A 199 12.64 -0.98 23.29
CA LYS A 199 11.72 0.15 23.42
C LYS A 199 11.55 0.92 22.11
N VAL A 200 10.40 1.58 22.00
CA VAL A 200 10.07 2.56 20.96
C VAL A 200 10.19 3.96 21.55
N LEU A 201 10.82 4.88 20.85
CA LEU A 201 10.96 6.27 21.25
C LEU A 201 9.72 7.09 20.86
N GLY A 202 9.27 7.93 21.77
CA GLY A 202 8.17 8.86 21.53
C GLY A 202 6.78 8.21 21.49
N LYS A 203 5.83 8.91 20.85
CA LYS A 203 4.46 8.41 20.67
C LYS A 203 4.42 7.38 19.55
N ILE A 204 3.80 6.24 19.82
CA ILE A 204 3.64 5.19 18.82
C ILE A 204 2.73 5.68 17.67
N LEU A 205 3.20 5.47 16.45
CA LEU A 205 2.47 5.75 15.22
C LEU A 205 1.54 4.56 14.93
N ASP A 206 0.28 4.78 15.21
CA ASP A 206 -0.81 3.83 15.00
C ASP A 206 -1.67 4.20 13.78
N ALA A 207 -2.83 3.57 13.61
CA ALA A 207 -3.77 3.87 12.53
C ALA A 207 -4.24 5.34 12.52
N GLN A 208 -4.40 5.98 13.69
CA GLN A 208 -4.73 7.39 13.78
C GLN A 208 -3.53 8.25 13.38
N GLY A 209 -2.33 7.90 13.84
CA GLY A 209 -1.10 8.57 13.47
C GLY A 209 -0.85 8.55 11.96
N LYS A 210 -1.17 7.45 11.26
CA LYS A 210 -1.10 7.41 9.79
C LYS A 210 -2.04 8.44 9.14
N ALA A 211 -3.28 8.54 9.62
CA ALA A 211 -4.25 9.52 9.12
C ALA A 211 -3.81 10.96 9.43
N ASP A 212 -3.27 11.20 10.62
CA ASP A 212 -2.78 12.51 11.04
C ASP A 212 -1.60 12.97 10.16
N TRP A 213 -0.66 12.08 9.85
CA TRP A 213 0.47 12.37 8.96
C TRP A 213 0.03 12.64 7.52
N LEU A 214 -0.94 11.90 6.99
CA LEU A 214 -1.52 12.20 5.68
C LEU A 214 -2.08 13.62 5.67
N ASN A 215 -2.92 13.96 6.65
CA ASN A 215 -3.56 15.28 6.73
C ASN A 215 -2.52 16.39 6.89
N HIS A 216 -1.54 16.21 7.77
CA HIS A 216 -0.46 17.18 7.96
C HIS A 216 0.31 17.43 6.65
N THR A 217 0.75 16.37 5.97
CA THR A 217 1.49 16.50 4.71
C THR A 217 0.62 17.12 3.60
N ARG A 218 -0.64 16.73 3.51
CA ARG A 218 -1.60 17.31 2.56
C ARG A 218 -1.74 18.81 2.78
N GLU A 219 -1.89 19.25 4.03
CA GLU A 219 -2.03 20.66 4.41
C GLU A 219 -0.75 21.45 4.15
N GLU A 220 0.42 20.91 4.48
CA GLU A 220 1.73 21.50 4.17
C GLU A 220 1.91 21.74 2.66
N LEU A 221 1.41 20.83 1.83
CA LEU A 221 1.46 20.92 0.37
C LEU A 221 0.33 21.79 -0.22
N GLY A 222 -0.61 22.29 0.60
CA GLY A 222 -1.74 23.08 0.16
C GLY A 222 -2.75 22.30 -0.72
N LEU A 223 -2.83 20.98 -0.55
CA LEU A 223 -3.68 20.10 -1.36
C LEU A 223 -5.06 19.90 -0.73
N ARG A 224 -6.07 19.75 -1.59
CA ARG A 224 -7.40 19.30 -1.17
C ARG A 224 -7.40 17.77 -1.04
N ARG A 225 -8.38 17.23 -0.32
CA ARG A 225 -8.58 15.78 -0.13
C ARG A 225 -8.62 15.02 -1.46
N GLU A 226 -9.33 15.55 -2.45
CA GLU A 226 -9.54 14.95 -3.78
C GLU A 226 -8.23 14.80 -4.55
N GLN A 227 -7.17 15.50 -4.16
CA GLN A 227 -5.85 15.47 -4.77
C GLN A 227 -4.88 14.48 -4.09
N VAL A 228 -5.40 13.63 -3.19
CA VAL A 228 -4.60 12.65 -2.44
C VAL A 228 -5.04 11.24 -2.77
N ILE A 229 -4.07 10.37 -3.01
CA ILE A 229 -4.24 8.91 -3.09
C ILE A 229 -3.63 8.29 -1.84
N ALA A 230 -4.32 7.32 -1.21
CA ALA A 230 -3.79 6.52 -0.11
C ALA A 230 -3.80 5.03 -0.47
N MET A 231 -2.71 4.32 -0.14
CA MET A 231 -2.54 2.90 -0.45
C MET A 231 -2.18 2.11 0.81
N GLY A 232 -2.79 0.93 0.97
CA GLY A 232 -2.50 0.04 2.09
C GLY A 232 -3.13 -1.35 1.90
N ASP A 233 -2.74 -2.31 2.75
CA ASP A 233 -3.21 -3.69 2.72
C ASP A 233 -4.02 -4.09 3.96
N GLY A 234 -3.83 -3.38 5.07
CA GLY A 234 -4.33 -3.72 6.39
C GLY A 234 -5.44 -2.82 6.94
N ALA A 235 -6.16 -3.32 7.95
CA ALA A 235 -7.20 -2.54 8.64
C ALA A 235 -6.64 -1.29 9.35
N ASN A 236 -5.34 -1.29 9.69
CA ASN A 236 -4.60 -0.14 10.23
C ASN A 236 -4.48 1.02 9.23
N ASP A 237 -4.71 0.79 7.93
CA ASP A 237 -4.65 1.81 6.89
C ASP A 237 -6.00 2.48 6.62
N LEU A 238 -7.10 1.88 7.05
CA LEU A 238 -8.45 2.35 6.74
C LEU A 238 -8.69 3.80 7.17
N LYS A 239 -8.18 4.21 8.35
CA LYS A 239 -8.31 5.60 8.80
C LYS A 239 -7.57 6.57 7.88
N MET A 240 -6.37 6.21 7.44
CA MET A 240 -5.58 6.97 6.49
C MET A 240 -6.27 7.00 5.12
N MET A 241 -6.69 5.85 4.61
CA MET A 241 -7.37 5.72 3.32
C MET A 241 -8.66 6.55 3.27
N ALA A 242 -9.40 6.66 4.38
CA ALA A 242 -10.60 7.47 4.48
C ALA A 242 -10.34 8.99 4.38
N GLN A 243 -9.09 9.46 4.56
CA GLN A 243 -8.72 10.87 4.41
C GLN A 243 -8.36 11.25 2.97
N ALA A 244 -8.17 10.29 2.09
CA ALA A 244 -7.82 10.51 0.69
C ALA A 244 -9.05 10.68 -0.21
N GLY A 245 -8.88 11.28 -1.38
CA GLY A 245 -9.88 11.32 -2.44
C GLY A 245 -10.03 9.99 -3.15
N VAL A 246 -8.90 9.29 -3.33
CA VAL A 246 -8.84 7.92 -3.88
C VAL A 246 -8.09 7.02 -2.92
N SER A 247 -8.61 5.83 -2.67
CA SER A 247 -7.95 4.82 -1.86
C SER A 247 -7.75 3.53 -2.64
N ILE A 248 -6.57 2.92 -2.49
CA ILE A 248 -6.15 1.70 -3.18
C ILE A 248 -5.88 0.60 -2.15
N ALA A 249 -6.65 -0.47 -2.20
CA ALA A 249 -6.39 -1.70 -1.45
C ALA A 249 -5.41 -2.56 -2.26
N TYR A 250 -4.15 -2.67 -1.81
CA TYR A 250 -3.11 -3.43 -2.50
C TYR A 250 -2.94 -4.82 -1.87
N HIS A 251 -3.26 -5.89 -2.61
CA HIS A 251 -3.24 -7.29 -2.13
C HIS A 251 -3.87 -7.44 -0.73
N ALA A 252 -4.88 -6.64 -0.47
CA ALA A 252 -5.37 -6.33 0.86
C ALA A 252 -6.35 -7.38 1.41
N LYS A 253 -6.54 -7.33 2.72
CA LYS A 253 -7.57 -8.10 3.42
C LYS A 253 -8.98 -7.71 2.93
N PRO A 254 -9.97 -8.64 2.96
CA PRO A 254 -11.32 -8.38 2.44
C PRO A 254 -11.94 -7.08 2.96
N VAL A 255 -11.84 -6.82 4.26
CA VAL A 255 -12.40 -5.61 4.90
C VAL A 255 -11.80 -4.30 4.34
N VAL A 256 -10.56 -4.32 3.87
CA VAL A 256 -9.91 -3.15 3.26
C VAL A 256 -10.39 -2.99 1.81
N ARG A 257 -10.48 -4.09 1.07
CA ARG A 257 -10.99 -4.08 -0.32
C ARG A 257 -12.42 -3.55 -0.43
N GLU A 258 -13.27 -3.88 0.54
CA GLU A 258 -14.66 -3.43 0.60
C GLU A 258 -14.81 -1.93 0.85
N GLN A 259 -13.83 -1.28 1.49
CA GLN A 259 -13.88 0.14 1.85
C GLN A 259 -13.03 1.04 0.95
N ALA A 260 -12.15 0.45 0.13
CA ALA A 260 -11.31 1.19 -0.78
C ALA A 260 -12.06 1.62 -2.05
N SER A 261 -11.59 2.69 -2.70
CA SER A 261 -12.09 3.11 -4.02
C SER A 261 -11.79 2.06 -5.09
N TYR A 262 -10.60 1.47 -5.04
CA TYR A 262 -10.13 0.43 -5.97
C TYR A 262 -9.33 -0.63 -5.22
N ALA A 263 -9.28 -1.84 -5.80
CA ALA A 263 -8.46 -2.93 -5.30
C ALA A 263 -7.54 -3.45 -6.41
N LEU A 264 -6.26 -3.60 -6.09
CA LEU A 264 -5.25 -4.28 -6.88
C LEU A 264 -4.96 -5.61 -6.18
N ASN A 265 -5.53 -6.70 -6.69
CA ASN A 265 -5.45 -8.02 -6.06
C ASN A 265 -4.44 -8.95 -6.74
N PHE A 266 -4.14 -8.68 -8.01
CA PHE A 266 -3.32 -9.53 -8.87
C PHE A 266 -2.12 -8.79 -9.45
N VAL A 267 -2.33 -7.53 -9.93
CA VAL A 267 -1.27 -6.73 -10.54
C VAL A 267 -0.36 -6.08 -9.49
N GLY A 268 0.77 -5.56 -9.93
CA GLY A 268 1.71 -4.79 -9.11
C GLY A 268 1.20 -3.39 -8.76
N LEU A 269 2.01 -2.65 -8.01
CA LEU A 269 1.71 -1.26 -7.61
C LEU A 269 1.56 -0.31 -8.81
N ASP A 270 2.19 -0.61 -9.94
CA ASP A 270 2.03 0.11 -11.21
C ASP A 270 0.61 0.02 -11.79
N GLY A 271 -0.22 -0.88 -11.28
CA GLY A 271 -1.65 -0.88 -11.56
C GLY A 271 -2.37 0.43 -11.22
N LEU A 272 -1.84 1.22 -10.26
CA LEU A 272 -2.30 2.58 -10.01
C LEU A 272 -2.16 3.47 -11.25
N VAL A 273 -1.04 3.36 -11.95
CA VAL A 273 -0.76 4.14 -13.16
C VAL A 273 -1.75 3.76 -14.26
N SER A 274 -1.96 2.47 -14.49
CA SER A 274 -2.94 1.99 -15.48
C SER A 274 -4.37 2.42 -15.17
N LEU A 275 -4.73 2.57 -13.89
CA LEU A 275 -6.05 3.07 -13.48
C LEU A 275 -6.26 4.54 -13.87
N LEU A 276 -5.24 5.40 -13.70
CA LEU A 276 -5.41 6.85 -13.72
C LEU A 276 -4.65 7.57 -14.84
N ASP A 277 -3.62 6.95 -15.47
CA ASP A 277 -2.78 7.57 -16.52
C ASP A 277 -3.25 7.20 -17.93
N GLY A 278 -4.48 7.18 -18.15
CA GLY A 278 -4.98 6.77 -19.43
C GLY A 278 -5.69 7.85 -20.25
#